data_a5dee75bcc164ef4160e7e05d84e584c
#
_entry.id   a5dee75bcc164ef4160e7e05d84e584c
#
_cell.length_a   1.000
_cell.length_b   1.000
_cell.length_c   1.000
_cell.angle_alpha   90.00
_cell.angle_beta   90.00
_cell.angle_gamma   90.00
#
_symmetry.space_group_name_H-M   'P 1'
#
loop_
_entity.id
_entity.type
_entity.pdbx_description
1 polymer ?
#
loop_
_entity_poly.entity_id
_entity_poly.type
_entity_poly.pdbx_seq_one_letter_code
_entity_poly.pdbx_strand_id
1 'polypeptide(L)'
;MLVPPEASRCIVVTSLPCGPINEANFNLEMRALRPLEPGEFLVRLHWLSVDPFMVSRLRAEANYTAGVSVGDVMQAYGVGRVEATNSSQYAHGDFVTGFFGMREWAIDNGESQVRKIDPALGPVQTALGVFGLAGITAYFGLMEVGAPKRGETVAVSAGVGSVGLLVGKIAAFHGCRTVAIVGSDEKVAAAVTTLGFDAAVNRRSARLDLDLAQACPDGVDVYFDNAGGDLYDSVLQHMNVGGRIIVCGRVASAHLAETKLDVGPRDANAILVKRLRKQGFLATDYACRAPEATATLAEIIREGGTLPPEDVVDGIDQAPRALVRMLRGDNIGKQLVYIGPEKVT
;
A
#
# COMPACT_ATOMS: atom_id res chain seq x y z
N MET A 1 25.72 -23.64 -5.65
CA MET A 1 24.72 -23.40 -4.61
C MET A 1 25.34 -22.47 -3.58
N LEU A 2 24.68 -21.36 -3.26
CA LEU A 2 25.07 -20.51 -2.14
C LEU A 2 24.91 -21.32 -0.86
N VAL A 3 25.93 -21.33 0.00
CA VAL A 3 25.79 -21.90 1.35
C VAL A 3 24.90 -20.93 2.14
N PRO A 4 23.77 -21.39 2.71
CA PRO A 4 22.93 -20.54 3.52
C PRO A 4 23.74 -19.93 4.68
N PRO A 5 23.53 -18.65 5.02
CA PRO A 5 24.22 -18.08 6.16
C PRO A 5 23.68 -18.69 7.47
N GLU A 6 24.51 -18.64 8.53
CA GLU A 6 24.10 -19.09 9.86
C GLU A 6 23.07 -18.18 10.53
N ALA A 7 22.95 -16.94 10.04
CA ALA A 7 22.04 -15.94 10.59
C ALA A 7 21.55 -14.95 9.53
N SER A 8 20.41 -14.31 9.79
CA SER A 8 19.77 -13.27 8.98
C SER A 8 19.77 -11.93 9.69
N ARG A 9 20.09 -10.85 8.98
CA ARG A 9 19.80 -9.50 9.46
C ARG A 9 18.29 -9.27 9.46
N CYS A 10 17.77 -8.72 10.54
CA CYS A 10 16.35 -8.47 10.75
C CYS A 10 16.12 -7.10 11.37
N ILE A 11 15.04 -6.43 11.00
CA ILE A 11 14.55 -5.23 11.72
C ILE A 11 13.62 -5.69 12.83
N VAL A 12 14.02 -5.44 14.06
CA VAL A 12 13.31 -5.84 15.27
C VAL A 12 12.66 -4.63 15.92
N VAL A 13 11.45 -4.80 16.43
CA VAL A 13 10.72 -3.76 17.17
C VAL A 13 11.30 -3.67 18.57
N THR A 14 11.85 -2.51 18.94
CA THR A 14 12.44 -2.26 20.26
C THR A 14 11.50 -1.56 21.23
N SER A 15 10.52 -0.81 20.69
CA SER A 15 9.48 -0.16 21.47
C SER A 15 8.23 0.07 20.64
N LEU A 16 7.07 -0.03 21.26
CA LEU A 16 5.81 0.39 20.64
C LEU A 16 5.69 1.91 20.73
N PRO A 17 5.31 2.61 19.66
CA PRO A 17 5.24 4.06 19.65
C PRO A 17 4.06 4.58 20.49
N CYS A 18 4.36 5.52 21.40
CA CYS A 18 3.34 6.29 22.14
C CYS A 18 2.87 7.55 21.38
N GLY A 19 3.41 7.80 20.20
CA GLY A 19 3.14 8.94 19.31
C GLY A 19 3.53 8.62 17.88
N PRO A 20 4.06 9.58 17.10
CA PRO A 20 4.54 9.31 15.76
C PRO A 20 5.63 8.24 15.75
N ILE A 21 5.54 7.30 14.82
CA ILE A 21 6.56 6.28 14.60
C ILE A 21 7.87 6.98 14.18
N ASN A 22 8.99 6.53 14.75
CA ASN A 22 10.32 7.00 14.42
C ASN A 22 11.31 5.83 14.32
N GLU A 23 12.50 6.11 13.82
CA GLU A 23 13.52 5.09 13.58
C GLU A 23 13.98 4.39 14.88
N ALA A 24 13.93 5.07 16.03
CA ALA A 24 14.31 4.50 17.33
C ALA A 24 13.34 3.43 17.85
N ASN A 25 12.17 3.27 17.22
CA ASN A 25 11.28 2.14 17.53
C ASN A 25 11.80 0.80 17.01
N PHE A 26 12.90 0.81 16.25
CA PHE A 26 13.43 -0.36 15.57
C PHE A 26 14.94 -0.49 15.78
N ASN A 27 15.44 -1.73 15.69
CA ASN A 27 16.86 -2.02 15.68
C ASN A 27 17.19 -3.08 14.61
N LEU A 28 18.41 -3.03 14.07
CA LEU A 28 18.94 -4.06 13.21
C LEU A 28 19.60 -5.14 14.06
N GLU A 29 19.13 -6.38 13.99
CA GLU A 29 19.65 -7.50 14.75
C GLU A 29 19.98 -8.70 13.86
N MET A 30 20.93 -9.53 14.33
CA MET A 30 21.20 -10.84 13.75
C MET A 30 20.30 -11.89 14.42
N ARG A 31 19.59 -12.68 13.63
CA ARG A 31 18.77 -13.80 14.11
C ARG A 31 19.30 -15.11 13.49
N ALA A 32 19.61 -16.09 14.32
CA ALA A 32 20.08 -17.39 13.85
C ALA A 32 19.06 -18.07 12.92
N LEU A 33 19.56 -18.69 11.88
CA LEU A 33 18.78 -19.55 10.99
C LEU A 33 18.96 -21.00 11.45
N ARG A 34 17.87 -21.72 11.62
CA ARG A 34 17.88 -23.14 11.93
C ARG A 34 17.90 -23.98 10.65
N PRO A 35 18.25 -25.26 10.71
CA PRO A 35 18.03 -26.17 9.59
C PRO A 35 16.55 -26.23 9.17
N LEU A 36 16.33 -26.54 7.88
CA LEU A 36 14.99 -26.72 7.33
C LEU A 36 14.36 -28.02 7.82
N GLU A 37 13.13 -27.95 8.27
CA GLU A 37 12.28 -29.11 8.55
C GLU A 37 11.60 -29.63 7.27
N PRO A 38 10.99 -30.82 7.28
CA PRO A 38 10.20 -31.32 6.15
C PRO A 38 9.06 -30.36 5.78
N GLY A 39 8.91 -30.07 4.50
CA GLY A 39 7.90 -29.12 3.99
C GLY A 39 8.36 -27.66 3.94
N GLU A 40 9.48 -27.32 4.57
CA GLU A 40 10.00 -25.96 4.61
C GLU A 40 10.92 -25.61 3.45
N PHE A 41 11.07 -24.31 3.24
CA PHE A 41 12.02 -23.76 2.28
C PHE A 41 12.64 -22.47 2.81
N LEU A 42 13.84 -22.17 2.33
CA LEU A 42 14.60 -20.98 2.67
C LEU A 42 14.52 -19.97 1.52
N VAL A 43 14.08 -18.78 1.84
CA VAL A 43 13.98 -17.66 0.88
C VAL A 43 15.06 -16.63 1.18
N ARG A 44 15.86 -16.26 0.19
CA ARG A 44 16.66 -15.04 0.21
C ARG A 44 15.81 -13.90 -0.30
N LEU A 45 15.49 -12.95 0.57
CA LEU A 45 14.69 -11.79 0.20
C LEU A 45 15.55 -10.79 -0.59
N HIS A 46 14.97 -10.25 -1.65
CA HIS A 46 15.57 -9.23 -2.49
C HIS A 46 14.89 -7.87 -2.32
N TRP A 47 13.59 -7.90 -1.96
CA TRP A 47 12.76 -6.70 -1.82
C TRP A 47 11.86 -6.82 -0.61
N LEU A 48 11.73 -5.71 0.11
CA LEU A 48 10.74 -5.54 1.17
C LEU A 48 9.75 -4.45 0.79
N SER A 49 8.49 -4.68 1.14
CA SER A 49 7.41 -3.71 1.02
C SER A 49 7.34 -2.84 2.26
N VAL A 50 7.15 -1.53 2.07
CA VAL A 50 6.80 -0.61 3.15
C VAL A 50 5.38 -0.14 2.94
N ASP A 51 4.52 -0.37 3.94
CA ASP A 51 3.07 -0.19 3.82
C ASP A 51 2.45 0.50 5.02
N PRO A 52 1.38 1.30 4.82
CA PRO A 52 0.69 1.99 5.93
C PRO A 52 0.10 1.05 6.99
N PHE A 53 -0.27 -0.21 6.64
CA PHE A 53 -0.81 -1.17 7.61
C PHE A 53 0.18 -1.49 8.74
N MET A 54 1.49 -1.27 8.52
CA MET A 54 2.54 -1.46 9.54
C MET A 54 2.30 -0.62 10.79
N VAL A 55 1.64 0.55 10.64
CA VAL A 55 1.27 1.41 11.77
C VAL A 55 0.31 0.68 12.71
N SER A 56 -0.71 0.01 12.17
CA SER A 56 -1.68 -0.73 12.98
C SER A 56 -1.06 -1.93 13.68
N ARG A 57 0.01 -2.51 13.12
CA ARG A 57 0.78 -3.60 13.76
C ARG A 57 1.59 -3.14 14.97
N LEU A 58 2.00 -1.89 15.00
CA LEU A 58 2.80 -1.29 16.08
C LEU A 58 1.94 -0.72 17.22
N ARG A 59 0.62 -0.84 17.16
CA ARG A 59 -0.29 -0.35 18.20
C ARG A 59 -0.73 -1.47 19.13
N ALA A 60 -0.82 -1.14 20.43
CA ALA A 60 -1.25 -2.10 21.46
C ALA A 60 -2.76 -2.41 21.40
N GLU A 61 -3.57 -1.54 20.79
CA GLU A 61 -5.02 -1.72 20.72
C GLU A 61 -5.42 -2.74 19.64
N ALA A 62 -6.50 -3.49 19.90
CA ALA A 62 -7.06 -4.46 18.97
C ALA A 62 -7.46 -3.77 17.64
N ASN A 63 -6.91 -4.28 16.55
CA ASN A 63 -7.17 -3.83 15.21
C ASN A 63 -7.59 -5.06 14.37
N TYR A 64 -7.93 -4.85 13.08
CA TYR A 64 -8.24 -5.93 12.13
C TYR A 64 -7.08 -6.94 11.93
N THR A 65 -5.92 -6.71 12.56
CA THR A 65 -4.74 -7.60 12.50
C THR A 65 -4.08 -7.76 13.86
N ALA A 66 -3.41 -8.89 14.07
CA ALA A 66 -2.56 -9.09 15.24
C ALA A 66 -1.40 -8.08 15.25
N GLY A 67 -1.14 -7.46 16.42
CA GLY A 67 0.01 -6.58 16.62
C GLY A 67 1.34 -7.34 16.63
N VAL A 68 2.43 -6.59 16.64
CA VAL A 68 3.79 -7.09 16.92
C VAL A 68 4.16 -6.78 18.36
N SER A 69 4.96 -7.64 18.97
CA SER A 69 5.51 -7.42 20.31
C SER A 69 6.93 -6.80 20.22
N VAL A 70 7.34 -6.18 21.30
CA VAL A 70 8.76 -5.79 21.48
C VAL A 70 9.61 -7.06 21.44
N GLY A 71 10.67 -7.03 20.64
CA GLY A 71 11.53 -8.18 20.36
C GLY A 71 11.17 -8.98 19.10
N ASP A 72 9.98 -8.76 18.53
CA ASP A 72 9.59 -9.41 17.27
C ASP A 72 10.24 -8.73 16.07
N VAL A 73 10.43 -9.50 14.99
CA VAL A 73 10.79 -8.94 13.69
C VAL A 73 9.59 -8.18 13.12
N MET A 74 9.83 -6.94 12.66
CA MET A 74 8.79 -6.12 12.05
C MET A 74 8.17 -6.83 10.85
N GLN A 75 6.86 -6.91 10.83
CA GLN A 75 6.10 -7.62 9.80
C GLN A 75 6.08 -6.83 8.49
N ALA A 76 6.35 -7.52 7.38
CA ALA A 76 6.35 -6.95 6.03
C ALA A 76 6.10 -8.03 4.99
N TYR A 77 5.51 -7.65 3.87
CA TYR A 77 5.61 -8.46 2.65
C TYR A 77 7.02 -8.34 2.05
N GLY A 78 7.50 -9.43 1.50
CA GLY A 78 8.78 -9.48 0.80
C GLY A 78 8.68 -10.28 -0.49
N VAL A 79 9.64 -10.04 -1.37
CA VAL A 79 9.89 -10.84 -2.58
C VAL A 79 11.30 -11.36 -2.50
N GLY A 80 11.46 -12.65 -2.76
CA GLY A 80 12.76 -13.31 -2.74
C GLY A 80 12.81 -14.56 -3.60
N ARG A 81 13.98 -15.16 -3.60
CA ARG A 81 14.27 -16.40 -4.33
C ARG A 81 14.42 -17.56 -3.36
N VAL A 82 13.83 -18.68 -3.69
CA VAL A 82 14.04 -19.95 -2.93
C VAL A 82 15.44 -20.45 -3.17
N GLU A 83 16.26 -20.53 -2.11
CA GLU A 83 17.66 -20.94 -2.17
C GLU A 83 17.90 -22.36 -1.64
N ALA A 84 17.00 -22.88 -0.80
CA ALA A 84 16.99 -24.28 -0.37
C ALA A 84 15.54 -24.70 -0.07
N THR A 85 15.24 -25.98 -0.24
CA THR A 85 13.88 -26.47 -0.05
C THR A 85 13.83 -27.94 0.36
N ASN A 86 12.96 -28.24 1.34
CA ASN A 86 12.44 -29.55 1.70
C ASN A 86 10.94 -29.65 1.36
N SER A 87 10.40 -28.68 0.60
CA SER A 87 8.99 -28.61 0.17
C SER A 87 8.83 -29.24 -1.22
N SER A 88 7.71 -29.91 -1.44
CA SER A 88 7.31 -30.37 -2.78
C SER A 88 6.64 -29.29 -3.63
N GLN A 89 6.24 -28.18 -3.02
CA GLN A 89 5.51 -27.10 -3.69
C GLN A 89 6.44 -26.00 -4.23
N TYR A 90 7.58 -25.75 -3.57
CA TYR A 90 8.50 -24.68 -3.91
C TYR A 90 9.86 -25.27 -4.30
N ALA A 91 10.36 -24.92 -5.48
CA ALA A 91 11.63 -25.39 -6.02
C ALA A 91 12.73 -24.35 -5.84
N HIS A 92 14.00 -24.82 -5.74
CA HIS A 92 15.16 -23.93 -5.81
C HIS A 92 15.10 -23.06 -7.07
N GLY A 93 15.26 -21.75 -6.89
CA GLY A 93 15.22 -20.79 -7.99
C GLY A 93 13.85 -20.13 -8.20
N ASP A 94 12.76 -20.66 -7.63
CA ASP A 94 11.45 -20.01 -7.68
C ASP A 94 11.53 -18.62 -7.04
N PHE A 95 10.98 -17.61 -7.70
CA PHE A 95 10.68 -16.35 -7.07
C PHE A 95 9.32 -16.41 -6.38
N VAL A 96 9.30 -15.97 -5.13
CA VAL A 96 8.11 -16.00 -4.27
C VAL A 96 7.89 -14.65 -3.59
N THR A 97 6.62 -14.33 -3.34
CA THR A 97 6.23 -13.25 -2.44
C THR A 97 5.45 -13.82 -1.27
N GLY A 98 5.61 -13.23 -0.09
CA GLY A 98 4.94 -13.68 1.13
C GLY A 98 5.12 -12.69 2.28
N PHE A 99 4.49 -12.98 3.40
CA PHE A 99 4.52 -12.15 4.61
C PHE A 99 5.69 -12.55 5.51
N PHE A 100 6.92 -12.38 5.00
CA PHE A 100 8.15 -12.89 5.58
C PHE A 100 8.73 -12.04 6.73
N GLY A 101 8.26 -10.81 6.90
CA GLY A 101 8.86 -9.83 7.82
C GLY A 101 10.09 -9.13 7.24
N MET A 102 10.54 -8.06 7.92
CA MET A 102 11.72 -7.29 7.52
C MET A 102 13.00 -8.03 7.88
N ARG A 103 13.44 -8.92 7.00
CA ARG A 103 14.65 -9.73 7.15
C ARG A 103 15.27 -10.03 5.79
N GLU A 104 16.53 -10.48 5.77
CA GLU A 104 17.21 -10.89 4.53
C GLU A 104 16.91 -12.34 4.14
N TRP A 105 16.73 -13.20 5.12
CA TRP A 105 16.48 -14.62 4.92
C TRP A 105 15.29 -15.06 5.76
N ALA A 106 14.40 -15.81 5.18
CA ALA A 106 13.22 -16.36 5.84
C ALA A 106 13.11 -17.86 5.59
N ILE A 107 12.81 -18.62 6.66
CA ILE A 107 12.33 -20.00 6.56
C ILE A 107 10.82 -19.96 6.62
N ASP A 108 10.16 -20.66 5.71
CA ASP A 108 8.70 -20.72 5.63
C ASP A 108 8.22 -22.12 5.16
N ASN A 109 7.00 -22.46 5.49
CA ASN A 109 6.33 -23.71 5.09
C ASN A 109 5.18 -23.48 4.08
N GLY A 110 5.00 -22.25 3.61
CA GLY A 110 3.93 -21.84 2.71
C GLY A 110 2.74 -21.17 3.40
N GLU A 111 2.73 -21.09 4.75
CA GLU A 111 1.62 -20.52 5.51
C GLU A 111 1.62 -18.98 5.59
N SER A 112 2.77 -18.34 5.32
CA SER A 112 2.91 -16.88 5.34
C SER A 112 2.33 -16.20 4.08
N GLN A 113 1.20 -16.67 3.58
CA GLN A 113 0.55 -16.17 2.36
C GLN A 113 1.48 -16.22 1.15
N VAL A 114 2.31 -17.26 1.07
CA VAL A 114 3.33 -17.39 0.02
C VAL A 114 2.67 -17.74 -1.30
N ARG A 115 3.09 -17.04 -2.35
CA ARG A 115 2.74 -17.38 -3.74
C ARG A 115 3.95 -17.24 -4.65
N LYS A 116 4.01 -18.08 -5.69
CA LYS A 116 5.00 -17.94 -6.75
C LYS A 116 4.69 -16.69 -7.59
N ILE A 117 5.75 -16.06 -8.06
CA ILE A 117 5.66 -14.89 -8.94
C ILE A 117 5.75 -15.38 -10.38
N ASP A 118 4.81 -14.94 -11.21
CA ASP A 118 4.86 -15.13 -12.65
C ASP A 118 5.82 -14.10 -13.28
N PRO A 119 6.98 -14.49 -13.80
CA PRO A 119 7.95 -13.55 -14.40
C PRO A 119 7.43 -12.90 -15.69
N ALA A 120 6.38 -13.43 -16.31
CA ALA A 120 5.76 -12.84 -17.49
C ALA A 120 5.00 -11.54 -17.19
N LEU A 121 4.64 -11.30 -15.93
CA LEU A 121 3.96 -10.07 -15.52
C LEU A 121 4.89 -8.86 -15.40
N GLY A 122 6.21 -9.08 -15.38
CA GLY A 122 7.21 -8.02 -15.26
C GLY A 122 8.25 -8.24 -14.15
N PRO A 123 8.97 -7.19 -13.73
CA PRO A 123 9.95 -7.26 -12.66
C PRO A 123 9.35 -7.83 -11.37
N VAL A 124 10.10 -8.70 -10.67
CA VAL A 124 9.58 -9.45 -9.52
C VAL A 124 9.02 -8.58 -8.38
N GLN A 125 9.56 -7.39 -8.17
CA GLN A 125 9.10 -6.46 -7.13
C GLN A 125 7.69 -5.92 -7.40
N THR A 126 7.18 -5.97 -8.62
CA THR A 126 5.80 -5.59 -8.94
C THR A 126 4.78 -6.43 -8.18
N ALA A 127 5.17 -7.61 -7.70
CA ALA A 127 4.39 -8.46 -6.80
C ALA A 127 4.18 -7.84 -5.39
N LEU A 128 4.92 -6.79 -5.02
CA LEU A 128 4.71 -6.00 -3.80
C LEU A 128 3.88 -4.72 -4.05
N GLY A 129 3.68 -4.36 -5.31
CA GLY A 129 2.97 -3.16 -5.74
C GLY A 129 1.72 -3.50 -6.53
N VAL A 130 1.80 -3.29 -7.85
CA VAL A 130 0.67 -3.40 -8.77
C VAL A 130 0.05 -4.80 -8.81
N PHE A 131 0.85 -5.87 -8.71
CA PHE A 131 0.36 -7.26 -8.67
C PHE A 131 0.35 -7.84 -7.24
N GLY A 132 0.36 -6.97 -6.23
CA GLY A 132 0.32 -7.31 -4.81
C GLY A 132 -0.88 -6.71 -4.10
N LEU A 133 -0.69 -6.52 -2.79
CA LEU A 133 -1.74 -5.99 -1.90
C LEU A 133 -2.29 -4.64 -2.38
N ALA A 134 -1.45 -3.74 -2.90
CA ALA A 134 -1.89 -2.43 -3.37
C ALA A 134 -2.82 -2.54 -4.60
N GLY A 135 -2.51 -3.44 -5.54
CA GLY A 135 -3.35 -3.71 -6.71
C GLY A 135 -4.70 -4.30 -6.33
N ILE A 136 -4.72 -5.31 -5.46
CA ILE A 136 -5.94 -5.92 -4.93
C ILE A 136 -6.81 -4.86 -4.23
N THR A 137 -6.18 -4.02 -3.39
CA THR A 137 -6.86 -2.93 -2.67
C THR A 137 -7.49 -1.93 -3.63
N ALA A 138 -6.74 -1.46 -4.61
CA ALA A 138 -7.22 -0.48 -5.58
C ALA A 138 -8.36 -1.05 -6.43
N TYR A 139 -8.20 -2.26 -6.95
CA TYR A 139 -9.17 -2.90 -7.83
C TYR A 139 -10.49 -3.17 -7.11
N PHE A 140 -10.48 -3.93 -6.04
CA PHE A 140 -11.73 -4.28 -5.36
C PHE A 140 -12.38 -3.10 -4.63
N GLY A 141 -11.58 -2.21 -4.03
CA GLY A 141 -12.11 -1.00 -3.45
C GLY A 141 -12.83 -0.13 -4.48
N LEU A 142 -12.24 0.07 -5.65
CA LEU A 142 -12.86 0.87 -6.69
C LEU A 142 -14.02 0.14 -7.38
N MET A 143 -13.80 -1.09 -7.85
CA MET A 143 -14.76 -1.79 -8.72
C MET A 143 -15.95 -2.38 -7.95
N GLU A 144 -15.71 -2.98 -6.77
CA GLU A 144 -16.78 -3.62 -5.99
C GLU A 144 -17.48 -2.63 -5.06
N VAL A 145 -16.70 -1.81 -4.34
CA VAL A 145 -17.26 -0.88 -3.37
C VAL A 145 -17.66 0.44 -4.03
N GLY A 146 -16.80 0.99 -4.87
CA GLY A 146 -17.04 2.25 -5.59
C GLY A 146 -18.02 2.09 -6.75
N ALA A 147 -17.90 1.00 -7.50
CA ALA A 147 -18.70 0.72 -8.70
C ALA A 147 -18.82 1.95 -9.62
N PRO A 148 -17.68 2.51 -10.09
CA PRO A 148 -17.68 3.73 -10.88
C PRO A 148 -18.33 3.51 -12.24
N LYS A 149 -18.97 4.55 -12.79
CA LYS A 149 -19.55 4.53 -14.12
C LYS A 149 -18.76 5.45 -15.04
N ARG A 150 -18.73 5.11 -16.30
CA ARG A 150 -18.12 5.96 -17.33
C ARG A 150 -18.64 7.40 -17.25
N GLY A 151 -17.73 8.37 -17.26
CA GLY A 151 -18.04 9.80 -17.16
C GLY A 151 -18.17 10.33 -15.74
N GLU A 152 -18.17 9.47 -14.71
CA GLU A 152 -18.18 9.91 -13.32
C GLU A 152 -16.79 10.44 -12.89
N THR A 153 -16.78 11.31 -11.87
CA THR A 153 -15.56 11.85 -11.26
C THR A 153 -15.14 10.98 -10.07
N VAL A 154 -13.95 10.42 -10.16
CA VAL A 154 -13.28 9.66 -9.08
C VAL A 154 -12.20 10.52 -8.45
N ALA A 155 -12.40 10.94 -7.21
CA ALA A 155 -11.37 11.61 -6.40
C ALA A 155 -10.69 10.61 -5.49
N VAL A 156 -9.36 10.69 -5.35
CA VAL A 156 -8.59 9.76 -4.51
C VAL A 156 -7.61 10.51 -3.62
N SER A 157 -7.70 10.31 -2.30
CA SER A 157 -6.70 10.83 -1.35
C SER A 157 -5.43 9.98 -1.35
N ALA A 158 -4.29 10.60 -1.04
CA ALA A 158 -2.96 10.03 -1.29
C ALA A 158 -2.79 9.56 -2.74
N GLY A 159 -3.26 10.37 -3.70
CA GLY A 159 -3.43 10.01 -5.10
C GLY A 159 -2.17 9.53 -5.82
N VAL A 160 -0.98 9.99 -5.41
CA VAL A 160 0.30 9.56 -5.98
C VAL A 160 1.02 8.50 -5.11
N GLY A 161 0.33 7.93 -4.13
CA GLY A 161 0.80 6.76 -3.38
C GLY A 161 0.49 5.45 -4.12
N SER A 162 0.95 4.32 -3.58
CA SER A 162 0.84 3.00 -4.20
C SER A 162 -0.58 2.63 -4.62
N VAL A 163 -1.55 2.76 -3.71
CA VAL A 163 -2.96 2.45 -3.99
C VAL A 163 -3.60 3.55 -4.84
N GLY A 164 -3.37 4.83 -4.49
CA GLY A 164 -4.00 5.97 -5.16
C GLY A 164 -3.69 6.04 -6.66
N LEU A 165 -2.45 5.78 -7.05
CA LEU A 165 -2.04 5.71 -8.46
C LEU A 165 -2.80 4.62 -9.23
N LEU A 166 -2.97 3.46 -8.61
CA LEU A 166 -3.68 2.34 -9.24
C LEU A 166 -5.18 2.63 -9.35
N VAL A 167 -5.77 3.28 -8.33
CA VAL A 167 -7.16 3.76 -8.41
C VAL A 167 -7.33 4.71 -9.58
N GLY A 168 -6.42 5.70 -9.74
CA GLY A 168 -6.45 6.63 -10.88
C GLY A 168 -6.36 5.91 -12.22
N LYS A 169 -5.43 4.95 -12.37
CA LYS A 169 -5.27 4.17 -13.61
C LYS A 169 -6.51 3.32 -13.93
N ILE A 170 -7.06 2.62 -12.93
CA ILE A 170 -8.28 1.82 -13.11
C ILE A 170 -9.45 2.73 -13.47
N ALA A 171 -9.65 3.85 -12.78
CA ALA A 171 -10.73 4.79 -13.06
C ALA A 171 -10.64 5.38 -14.48
N ALA A 172 -9.44 5.81 -14.89
CA ALA A 172 -9.19 6.32 -16.24
C ALA A 172 -9.49 5.26 -17.32
N PHE A 173 -9.05 4.02 -17.10
CA PHE A 173 -9.33 2.88 -17.99
C PHE A 173 -10.83 2.66 -18.18
N HIS A 174 -11.63 2.85 -17.13
CA HIS A 174 -13.09 2.77 -17.19
C HIS A 174 -13.77 4.05 -17.69
N GLY A 175 -12.98 5.05 -18.14
CA GLY A 175 -13.48 6.30 -18.73
C GLY A 175 -14.06 7.29 -17.71
N CYS A 176 -13.59 7.23 -16.46
CA CYS A 176 -13.90 8.22 -15.43
C CYS A 176 -12.94 9.42 -15.51
N ARG A 177 -13.40 10.58 -15.06
CA ARG A 177 -12.53 11.70 -14.71
C ARG A 177 -11.81 11.38 -13.41
N THR A 178 -10.50 11.63 -13.35
CA THR A 178 -9.63 11.27 -12.22
C THR A 178 -9.05 12.50 -11.55
N VAL A 179 -9.19 12.60 -10.21
CA VAL A 179 -8.69 13.73 -9.43
C VAL A 179 -7.83 13.19 -8.28
N ALA A 180 -6.52 13.54 -8.30
CA ALA A 180 -5.60 13.18 -7.23
C ALA A 180 -5.60 14.24 -6.12
N ILE A 181 -5.76 13.84 -4.86
CA ILE A 181 -5.55 14.72 -3.72
C ILE A 181 -4.23 14.31 -3.06
N VAL A 182 -3.27 15.24 -3.05
CA VAL A 182 -1.86 14.99 -2.70
C VAL A 182 -1.35 15.96 -1.63
N GLY A 183 -0.10 15.79 -1.18
CA GLY A 183 0.44 16.53 -0.03
C GLY A 183 1.35 17.71 -0.36
N SER A 184 1.65 17.99 -1.63
CA SER A 184 2.49 19.13 -2.04
C SER A 184 2.22 19.54 -3.49
N ASP A 185 2.67 20.74 -3.88
CA ASP A 185 2.48 21.28 -5.22
C ASP A 185 3.32 20.53 -6.25
N GLU A 186 4.50 20.03 -5.89
CA GLU A 186 5.31 19.17 -6.74
C GLU A 186 4.56 17.87 -7.10
N LYS A 187 3.82 17.32 -6.13
CA LYS A 187 2.99 16.13 -6.35
C LYS A 187 1.75 16.43 -7.17
N VAL A 188 1.19 17.64 -7.07
CA VAL A 188 0.11 18.12 -7.96
C VAL A 188 0.62 18.14 -9.39
N ALA A 189 1.77 18.77 -9.63
CA ALA A 189 2.39 18.83 -10.96
C ALA A 189 2.66 17.43 -11.50
N ALA A 190 3.30 16.56 -10.73
CA ALA A 190 3.61 15.17 -11.13
C ALA A 190 2.35 14.35 -11.44
N ALA A 191 1.29 14.50 -10.66
CA ALA A 191 0.03 13.78 -10.85
C ALA A 191 -0.56 14.04 -12.24
N VAL A 192 -0.56 15.30 -12.68
CA VAL A 192 -1.15 15.72 -13.96
C VAL A 192 -0.20 15.49 -15.13
N THR A 193 1.08 15.90 -14.99
CA THR A 193 2.00 15.91 -16.15
C THR A 193 2.62 14.54 -16.45
N THR A 194 2.74 13.67 -15.42
CA THR A 194 3.51 12.42 -15.55
C THR A 194 2.69 11.18 -15.20
N LEU A 195 1.76 11.30 -14.24
CA LEU A 195 1.08 10.13 -13.66
C LEU A 195 -0.33 9.91 -14.23
N GLY A 196 -0.81 10.82 -15.09
CA GLY A 196 -2.00 10.64 -15.92
C GLY A 196 -3.34 10.93 -15.24
N PHE A 197 -3.35 11.76 -14.18
CA PHE A 197 -4.59 12.29 -13.62
C PHE A 197 -5.09 13.48 -14.43
N ASP A 198 -6.41 13.63 -14.56
CA ASP A 198 -7.02 14.78 -15.24
C ASP A 198 -6.87 16.07 -14.45
N ALA A 199 -6.86 15.97 -13.12
CA ALA A 199 -6.61 17.09 -12.21
C ALA A 199 -5.98 16.62 -10.91
N ALA A 200 -5.38 17.55 -10.16
CA ALA A 200 -4.86 17.25 -8.83
C ALA A 200 -4.99 18.47 -7.90
N VAL A 201 -5.10 18.22 -6.59
CA VAL A 201 -5.26 19.24 -5.56
C VAL A 201 -4.27 18.98 -4.43
N ASN A 202 -3.63 20.06 -3.95
CA ASN A 202 -2.81 20.00 -2.73
C ASN A 202 -3.70 20.09 -1.49
N ARG A 203 -3.79 19.02 -0.70
CA ARG A 203 -4.59 18.97 0.54
C ARG A 203 -4.18 20.00 1.60
N ARG A 204 -2.97 20.57 1.48
CA ARG A 204 -2.45 21.62 2.38
C ARG A 204 -2.70 23.03 1.87
N SER A 205 -3.41 23.18 0.75
CA SER A 205 -3.77 24.48 0.22
C SER A 205 -4.66 25.26 1.21
N ALA A 206 -4.37 26.54 1.39
CA ALA A 206 -5.24 27.42 2.18
C ALA A 206 -6.61 27.65 1.52
N ARG A 207 -6.78 27.23 0.26
CA ARG A 207 -8.03 27.36 -0.51
C ARG A 207 -8.54 25.99 -0.98
N LEU A 208 -8.36 24.96 -0.15
CA LEU A 208 -8.66 23.56 -0.52
C LEU A 208 -10.06 23.40 -1.13
N ASP A 209 -11.09 24.03 -0.56
CA ASP A 209 -12.47 23.93 -1.07
C ASP A 209 -12.62 24.53 -2.47
N LEU A 210 -11.98 25.66 -2.75
CA LEU A 210 -11.97 26.28 -4.08
C LEU A 210 -11.19 25.41 -5.08
N ASP A 211 -10.05 24.88 -4.67
CA ASP A 211 -9.23 24.03 -5.50
C ASP A 211 -9.96 22.71 -5.83
N LEU A 212 -10.69 22.12 -4.86
CA LEU A 212 -11.56 20.96 -5.10
C LEU A 212 -12.70 21.28 -6.05
N ALA A 213 -13.39 22.43 -5.88
CA ALA A 213 -14.46 22.83 -6.78
C ALA A 213 -13.95 23.02 -8.23
N GLN A 214 -12.74 23.56 -8.41
CA GLN A 214 -12.14 23.73 -9.73
C GLN A 214 -11.69 22.40 -10.34
N ALA A 215 -11.13 21.50 -9.54
CA ALA A 215 -10.69 20.17 -9.99
C ALA A 215 -11.88 19.24 -10.31
N CYS A 216 -12.99 19.41 -9.61
CA CYS A 216 -14.21 18.61 -9.74
C CYS A 216 -15.41 19.50 -10.13
N PRO A 217 -15.44 20.09 -11.35
CA PRO A 217 -16.48 21.05 -11.73
C PRO A 217 -17.90 20.47 -11.69
N ASP A 218 -18.04 19.15 -11.93
CA ASP A 218 -19.30 18.41 -11.88
C ASP A 218 -19.51 17.67 -10.54
N GLY A 219 -18.70 17.99 -9.51
CA GLY A 219 -18.71 17.33 -8.23
C GLY A 219 -17.94 15.98 -8.23
N VAL A 220 -18.05 15.26 -7.11
CA VAL A 220 -17.37 13.97 -6.89
C VAL A 220 -18.40 12.86 -6.78
N ASP A 221 -18.32 11.85 -7.67
CA ASP A 221 -19.24 10.70 -7.66
C ASP A 221 -18.69 9.56 -6.81
N VAL A 222 -17.37 9.36 -6.86
CA VAL A 222 -16.66 8.34 -6.07
C VAL A 222 -15.47 8.96 -5.36
N TYR A 223 -15.46 8.85 -4.04
CA TYR A 223 -14.29 9.23 -3.24
C TYR A 223 -13.60 8.00 -2.68
N PHE A 224 -12.37 7.76 -3.13
CA PHE A 224 -11.53 6.70 -2.59
C PHE A 224 -10.66 7.26 -1.46
N ASP A 225 -11.07 7.01 -0.23
CA ASP A 225 -10.45 7.61 0.95
C ASP A 225 -9.37 6.71 1.56
N ASN A 226 -8.11 7.12 1.35
CA ASN A 226 -6.93 6.55 2.00
C ASN A 226 -6.50 7.36 3.24
N ALA A 227 -7.04 8.56 3.45
CA ALA A 227 -6.51 9.52 4.41
C ALA A 227 -7.38 9.68 5.67
N GLY A 228 -8.68 9.89 5.51
CA GLY A 228 -9.57 10.30 6.61
C GLY A 228 -9.32 11.73 7.10
N GLY A 229 -9.82 12.05 8.30
CA GLY A 229 -9.63 13.32 8.99
C GLY A 229 -10.22 14.52 8.25
N ASP A 230 -9.66 15.73 8.45
CA ASP A 230 -10.16 16.99 7.88
C ASP A 230 -10.33 16.95 6.34
N LEU A 231 -9.50 16.17 5.66
CA LEU A 231 -9.62 16.01 4.22
C LEU A 231 -10.92 15.31 3.82
N TYR A 232 -11.32 14.29 4.57
CA TYR A 232 -12.62 13.63 4.38
C TYR A 232 -13.75 14.63 4.48
N ASP A 233 -13.73 15.52 5.50
CA ASP A 233 -14.76 16.51 5.74
C ASP A 233 -14.84 17.53 4.58
N SER A 234 -13.71 17.96 4.04
CA SER A 234 -13.65 18.84 2.87
C SER A 234 -14.25 18.18 1.63
N VAL A 235 -13.80 16.95 1.29
CA VAL A 235 -14.31 16.25 0.10
C VAL A 235 -15.81 15.94 0.19
N LEU A 236 -16.31 15.67 1.40
CA LEU A 236 -17.73 15.37 1.64
C LEU A 236 -18.66 16.50 1.13
N GLN A 237 -18.22 17.78 1.19
CA GLN A 237 -18.98 18.92 0.69
C GLN A 237 -19.14 18.89 -0.84
N HIS A 238 -18.17 18.33 -1.55
CA HIS A 238 -18.14 18.23 -3.01
C HIS A 238 -18.76 16.95 -3.58
N MET A 239 -19.21 16.03 -2.71
CA MET A 239 -19.86 14.79 -3.16
C MET A 239 -21.17 15.05 -3.86
N ASN A 240 -21.40 14.35 -4.97
CA ASN A 240 -22.67 14.34 -5.69
C ASN A 240 -23.76 13.54 -4.95
N VAL A 241 -25.01 13.80 -5.30
CA VAL A 241 -26.15 13.00 -4.84
C VAL A 241 -26.02 11.55 -5.34
N GLY A 242 -26.12 10.58 -4.42
CA GLY A 242 -25.90 9.17 -4.74
C GLY A 242 -24.42 8.78 -4.81
N GLY A 243 -23.51 9.67 -4.41
CA GLY A 243 -22.07 9.41 -4.39
C GLY A 243 -21.67 8.24 -3.49
N ARG A 244 -20.48 7.72 -3.71
CA ARG A 244 -19.91 6.57 -2.97
C ARG A 244 -18.60 6.96 -2.35
N ILE A 245 -18.45 6.63 -1.06
CA ILE A 245 -17.25 6.87 -0.27
C ILE A 245 -16.67 5.51 0.13
N ILE A 246 -15.47 5.24 -0.35
CA ILE A 246 -14.73 4.01 -0.08
C ILE A 246 -13.75 4.29 1.04
N VAL A 247 -13.98 3.72 2.23
CA VAL A 247 -13.07 3.87 3.37
C VAL A 247 -12.00 2.78 3.28
N CYS A 248 -10.84 3.16 2.73
CA CYS A 248 -9.71 2.26 2.52
C CYS A 248 -8.66 2.40 3.63
N GLY A 249 -8.38 3.63 4.08
CA GLY A 249 -7.34 3.89 5.06
C GLY A 249 -7.58 5.14 5.90
N ARG A 250 -6.72 5.34 6.91
CA ARG A 250 -6.77 6.46 7.84
C ARG A 250 -5.36 7.00 8.09
N VAL A 251 -4.59 7.24 7.00
CA VAL A 251 -3.18 7.65 7.14
C VAL A 251 -3.05 9.00 7.85
N ALA A 252 -4.02 9.90 7.71
CA ALA A 252 -4.02 11.18 8.40
C ALA A 252 -4.09 11.03 9.92
N SER A 253 -4.78 10.02 10.45
CA SER A 253 -4.85 9.73 11.89
C SER A 253 -3.84 8.68 12.36
N ALA A 254 -2.99 8.19 11.46
CA ALA A 254 -1.98 7.15 11.78
C ALA A 254 -0.96 7.60 12.84
N HIS A 255 -0.73 8.91 12.98
CA HIS A 255 0.16 9.49 13.97
C HIS A 255 -0.53 9.80 15.32
N LEU A 256 -1.86 9.71 15.38
CA LEU A 256 -2.59 9.94 16.62
C LEU A 256 -2.36 8.78 17.59
N ALA A 257 -1.90 9.07 18.78
CA ALA A 257 -1.66 8.07 19.83
C ALA A 257 -2.94 7.34 20.24
N GLU A 258 -4.11 8.02 20.13
CA GLU A 258 -5.42 7.49 20.45
C GLU A 258 -6.42 7.80 19.35
N THR A 259 -7.25 6.80 19.00
CA THR A 259 -8.41 6.99 18.09
C THR A 259 -9.42 8.01 18.59
N LYS A 260 -9.38 8.34 19.87
CA LYS A 260 -10.25 9.32 20.53
C LYS A 260 -10.05 10.76 20.04
N LEU A 261 -8.90 11.06 19.43
CA LEU A 261 -8.56 12.41 18.94
C LEU A 261 -8.94 12.64 17.46
N ASP A 262 -9.48 11.62 16.80
CA ASP A 262 -10.03 11.78 15.44
C ASP A 262 -11.43 12.38 15.54
N VAL A 263 -11.49 13.70 15.76
CA VAL A 263 -12.71 14.48 15.93
C VAL A 263 -13.00 15.30 14.69
N GLY A 264 -14.26 15.37 14.28
CA GLY A 264 -14.70 16.13 13.11
C GLY A 264 -16.21 16.32 13.13
N PRO A 265 -16.76 17.06 12.15
CA PRO A 265 -18.20 17.19 11.99
C PRO A 265 -18.84 15.80 11.75
N ARG A 266 -20.06 15.62 12.23
CA ARG A 266 -20.81 14.40 12.01
C ARG A 266 -21.34 14.37 10.57
N ASP A 267 -21.08 13.27 9.85
CA ASP A 267 -21.40 13.11 8.43
C ASP A 267 -22.84 12.66 8.14
N ALA A 268 -23.60 12.26 9.17
CA ALA A 268 -24.95 11.72 9.01
C ALA A 268 -25.90 12.61 8.20
N ASN A 269 -25.85 13.94 8.37
CA ASN A 269 -26.69 14.87 7.61
C ASN A 269 -26.29 14.86 6.12
N ALA A 270 -25.01 14.90 5.79
CA ALA A 270 -24.54 14.85 4.41
C ALA A 270 -24.91 13.52 3.75
N ILE A 271 -24.74 12.40 4.46
CA ILE A 271 -25.15 11.07 4.00
C ILE A 271 -26.64 11.02 3.68
N LEU A 272 -27.49 11.56 4.59
CA LEU A 272 -28.93 11.58 4.40
C LEU A 272 -29.33 12.46 3.20
N VAL A 273 -28.90 13.71 3.17
CA VAL A 273 -29.32 14.70 2.17
C VAL A 273 -28.82 14.35 0.79
N LYS A 274 -27.58 13.91 0.67
CA LYS A 274 -26.96 13.50 -0.60
C LYS A 274 -27.18 12.02 -0.91
N ARG A 275 -27.82 11.22 -0.05
CA ARG A 275 -28.07 9.76 -0.21
C ARG A 275 -26.77 9.00 -0.52
N LEU A 276 -25.69 9.37 0.23
CA LEU A 276 -24.38 8.78 0.03
C LEU A 276 -24.34 7.33 0.53
N ARG A 277 -23.50 6.51 -0.10
CA ARG A 277 -23.08 5.21 0.40
C ARG A 277 -21.65 5.31 0.90
N LYS A 278 -21.41 5.03 2.17
CA LYS A 278 -20.09 4.97 2.80
C LYS A 278 -19.81 3.54 3.24
N GLN A 279 -18.71 2.96 2.76
CA GLN A 279 -18.40 1.56 3.01
C GLN A 279 -16.89 1.34 3.18
N GLY A 280 -16.52 0.61 4.24
CA GLY A 280 -15.18 0.06 4.43
C GLY A 280 -15.03 -1.30 3.77
N PHE A 281 -13.79 -1.72 3.55
CA PHE A 281 -13.45 -3.06 3.05
C PHE A 281 -12.02 -3.42 3.47
N LEU A 282 -11.71 -4.71 3.44
CA LEU A 282 -10.35 -5.22 3.59
C LEU A 282 -9.95 -5.99 2.32
N ALA A 283 -8.76 -5.72 1.81
CA ALA A 283 -8.24 -6.41 0.62
C ALA A 283 -8.12 -7.94 0.84
N THR A 284 -7.93 -8.37 2.09
CA THR A 284 -7.89 -9.79 2.47
C THR A 284 -9.19 -10.54 2.22
N ASP A 285 -10.34 -9.85 2.23
CA ASP A 285 -11.64 -10.45 1.95
C ASP A 285 -11.76 -10.90 0.49
N TYR A 286 -10.91 -10.35 -0.38
CA TYR A 286 -10.86 -10.63 -1.81
C TYR A 286 -9.65 -11.49 -2.23
N ALA A 287 -8.91 -12.07 -1.27
CA ALA A 287 -7.67 -12.81 -1.57
C ALA A 287 -7.88 -13.95 -2.58
N CYS A 288 -9.00 -14.67 -2.51
CA CYS A 288 -9.34 -15.75 -3.46
C CYS A 288 -9.64 -15.24 -4.87
N ARG A 289 -9.99 -13.95 -5.03
CA ARG A 289 -10.26 -13.28 -6.30
C ARG A 289 -9.07 -12.43 -6.80
N ALA A 290 -7.92 -12.49 -6.14
CA ALA A 290 -6.73 -11.74 -6.57
C ALA A 290 -6.36 -11.91 -8.05
N PRO A 291 -6.56 -13.08 -8.71
CA PRO A 291 -6.33 -13.23 -10.14
C PRO A 291 -7.14 -12.27 -11.02
N GLU A 292 -8.36 -11.89 -10.63
CA GLU A 292 -9.19 -10.92 -11.36
C GLU A 292 -8.52 -9.54 -11.39
N ALA A 293 -8.07 -9.06 -10.22
CA ALA A 293 -7.35 -7.80 -10.11
C ALA A 293 -6.04 -7.83 -10.92
N THR A 294 -5.29 -8.94 -10.84
CA THR A 294 -4.04 -9.12 -11.59
C THR A 294 -4.27 -9.06 -13.09
N ALA A 295 -5.29 -9.74 -13.61
CA ALA A 295 -5.61 -9.77 -15.04
C ALA A 295 -5.96 -8.36 -15.55
N THR A 296 -6.85 -7.65 -14.87
CA THR A 296 -7.25 -6.29 -15.25
C THR A 296 -6.07 -5.31 -15.18
N LEU A 297 -5.26 -5.37 -14.12
CA LEU A 297 -4.10 -4.50 -13.99
C LEU A 297 -3.02 -4.79 -15.04
N ALA A 298 -2.81 -6.06 -15.40
CA ALA A 298 -1.90 -6.44 -16.49
C ALA A 298 -2.41 -5.90 -17.85
N GLU A 299 -3.72 -5.91 -18.09
CA GLU A 299 -4.33 -5.32 -19.28
C GLU A 299 -4.14 -3.81 -19.32
N ILE A 300 -4.43 -3.11 -18.22
CA ILE A 300 -4.23 -1.65 -18.10
C ILE A 300 -2.78 -1.26 -18.37
N ILE A 301 -1.81 -2.02 -17.82
CA ILE A 301 -0.39 -1.77 -18.04
C ILE A 301 -0.02 -1.99 -19.50
N ARG A 302 -0.51 -3.06 -20.10
CA ARG A 302 -0.24 -3.38 -21.51
C ARG A 302 -0.79 -2.32 -22.46
N GLU A 303 -1.98 -1.77 -22.19
CA GLU A 303 -2.60 -0.74 -23.01
C GLU A 303 -2.02 0.66 -22.72
N GLY A 304 -1.75 0.97 -21.46
CA GLY A 304 -1.21 2.27 -21.03
C GLY A 304 0.31 2.39 -21.01
N GLY A 305 1.03 1.28 -21.22
CA GLY A 305 2.47 1.27 -21.49
C GLY A 305 3.41 1.50 -20.31
N THR A 306 2.94 1.84 -19.10
CA THR A 306 3.84 2.16 -17.98
C THR A 306 3.46 1.50 -16.66
N LEU A 307 4.44 0.88 -16.02
CA LEU A 307 4.32 0.47 -14.63
C LEU A 307 4.22 1.70 -13.71
N PRO A 308 3.44 1.62 -12.62
CA PRO A 308 3.46 2.67 -11.59
C PRO A 308 4.87 2.88 -11.03
N PRO A 309 5.26 4.11 -10.69
CA PRO A 309 6.57 4.38 -10.10
C PRO A 309 6.75 3.69 -8.74
N GLU A 310 7.99 3.35 -8.48
CA GLU A 310 8.45 2.77 -7.22
C GLU A 310 9.50 3.71 -6.60
N ASP A 311 9.35 4.04 -5.32
CA ASP A 311 10.36 4.77 -4.55
C ASP A 311 11.20 3.72 -3.80
N VAL A 312 12.45 3.57 -4.22
CA VAL A 312 13.34 2.50 -3.76
C VAL A 312 14.47 3.08 -2.91
N VAL A 313 14.68 2.49 -1.74
CA VAL A 313 15.88 2.69 -0.93
C VAL A 313 16.69 1.39 -0.88
N ASP A 314 18.01 1.50 -0.76
CA ASP A 314 18.91 0.35 -0.72
C ASP A 314 19.36 0.04 0.71
N GLY A 315 19.34 -1.24 1.08
CA GLY A 315 19.80 -1.76 2.37
C GLY A 315 18.70 -1.94 3.41
N ILE A 316 18.73 -3.07 4.11
CA ILE A 316 17.74 -3.42 5.14
C ILE A 316 17.73 -2.42 6.30
N ASP A 317 18.86 -1.84 6.64
CA ASP A 317 19.03 -0.82 7.68
C ASP A 317 18.25 0.47 7.37
N GLN A 318 17.91 0.72 6.08
CA GLN A 318 17.09 1.87 5.66
C GLN A 318 15.57 1.62 5.79
N ALA A 319 15.13 0.38 6.10
CA ALA A 319 13.71 0.05 6.17
C ALA A 319 12.93 0.88 7.21
N PRO A 320 13.42 1.13 8.44
CA PRO A 320 12.76 2.03 9.39
C PRO A 320 12.60 3.45 8.86
N ARG A 321 13.66 4.00 8.25
CA ARG A 321 13.64 5.34 7.65
C ARG A 321 12.65 5.41 6.47
N ALA A 322 12.60 4.37 5.64
CA ALA A 322 11.64 4.28 4.54
C ALA A 322 10.19 4.32 5.04
N LEU A 323 9.90 3.63 6.17
CA LEU A 323 8.58 3.67 6.81
C LEU A 323 8.25 5.09 7.29
N VAL A 324 9.17 5.76 7.98
CA VAL A 324 8.97 7.13 8.47
C VAL A 324 8.75 8.10 7.31
N ARG A 325 9.55 8.02 6.23
CA ARG A 325 9.38 8.82 5.01
C ARG A 325 8.00 8.62 4.38
N MET A 326 7.60 7.36 4.21
CA MET A 326 6.30 7.03 3.63
C MET A 326 5.15 7.61 4.45
N LEU A 327 5.21 7.53 5.79
CA LEU A 327 4.19 8.08 6.68
C LEU A 327 4.11 9.62 6.64
N ARG A 328 5.23 10.30 6.35
CA ARG A 328 5.26 11.75 6.10
C ARG A 328 4.70 12.12 4.73
N GLY A 329 4.56 11.13 3.86
CA GLY A 329 4.15 11.32 2.48
C GLY A 329 5.26 11.88 1.60
N ASP A 330 6.51 11.52 1.83
CA ASP A 330 7.67 12.00 1.06
C ASP A 330 7.93 11.14 -0.20
N ASN A 331 7.29 9.96 -0.31
CA ASN A 331 7.41 9.06 -1.45
C ASN A 331 6.44 9.41 -2.58
N ILE A 332 6.77 8.99 -3.80
CA ILE A 332 5.85 8.90 -4.95
C ILE A 332 5.79 7.44 -5.39
N GLY A 333 4.58 6.89 -5.52
CA GLY A 333 4.39 5.49 -5.85
C GLY A 333 4.60 4.55 -4.68
N LYS A 334 5.00 3.31 -4.98
CA LYS A 334 5.22 2.26 -3.99
C LYS A 334 6.58 2.43 -3.32
N GLN A 335 6.58 2.55 -1.98
CA GLN A 335 7.83 2.52 -1.21
C GLN A 335 8.33 1.08 -1.06
N LEU A 336 9.55 0.84 -1.52
CA LEU A 336 10.24 -0.45 -1.46
C LEU A 336 11.63 -0.28 -0.83
N VAL A 337 12.14 -1.38 -0.27
CA VAL A 337 13.53 -1.50 0.17
C VAL A 337 14.19 -2.62 -0.61
N TYR A 338 15.24 -2.33 -1.35
CA TYR A 338 16.06 -3.35 -2.00
C TYR A 338 17.10 -3.90 -1.01
N ILE A 339 17.11 -5.21 -0.85
CA ILE A 339 18.01 -5.91 0.09
C ILE A 339 18.68 -7.13 -0.58
N GLY A 340 18.50 -7.27 -1.87
CA GLY A 340 19.04 -8.37 -2.64
C GLY A 340 20.57 -8.32 -2.78
N PRO A 341 21.15 -9.29 -3.51
CA PRO A 341 22.54 -9.23 -3.90
C PRO A 341 22.81 -7.96 -4.71
N GLU A 342 24.07 -7.48 -4.70
CA GLU A 342 24.47 -6.32 -5.49
C GLU A 342 23.87 -6.41 -6.90
N LYS A 343 23.25 -5.30 -7.33
CA LYS A 343 22.72 -5.21 -8.69
C LYS A 343 23.90 -5.40 -9.63
N VAL A 344 23.94 -6.52 -10.34
CA VAL A 344 24.84 -6.66 -11.48
C VAL A 344 24.37 -5.61 -12.49
N THR A 345 25.15 -4.51 -12.60
CA THR A 345 24.94 -3.40 -13.53
C THR A 345 25.13 -3.86 -14.97
#